data_bf6d313668e016e906433bccafda304b
#
_entry.id   bf6d313668e016e906433bccafda304b
#
_cell.length_a   1.000
_cell.length_b   1.000
_cell.length_c   1.000
_cell.angle_alpha   90.00
_cell.angle_beta   90.00
_cell.angle_gamma   90.00
#
_symmetry.space_group_name_H-M   'P 1'
#
loop_
_entity.id
_entity.type
_entity.pdbx_description
1 polymer ?
#
loop_
_entity_poly.entity_id
_entity_poly.type
_entity_poly.pdbx_seq_one_letter_code
_entity_poly.pdbx_strand_id
1 'polypeptide(L)'
;MKRLIHFITYSKAAAYIAALLCVVSWCVQVEEKTLSGALWLLLTLLAGYLLVKVNREFSLSDSKSTLPATLYLMGSSIVPNLFAQHGAGMHVALFSYSCYVLLRTYRERCAMGSYFLAFTLIGIQCLLAPPLSLVLPWLLLCGAFMESLHVRTFFAALWGLLFPYWVVCGMLFLTDRIGIVAPYLRQISSMISNSLPPLSEFSWWGQFLWTLLIVVPGIIGILLNLAMNLQTSAIFRLLIGAVGVFFVAMWFSTAYAALLSCALLIAPLIGSAMFAMGGNRVKDIYLIVLLLVWLFLLVLSCGTACGFFN
;
A
#
# COMPACT_ATOMS: atom_id res chain seq x y z
N MET A 1 25.89 -13.80 -10.37
CA MET A 1 24.46 -13.90 -10.18
C MET A 1 24.06 -14.09 -8.72
N LYS A 2 24.47 -15.14 -8.00
CA LYS A 2 24.16 -15.37 -6.58
C LYS A 2 24.54 -14.19 -5.66
N ARG A 3 25.65 -13.49 -5.91
CA ARG A 3 26.06 -12.31 -5.14
C ARG A 3 25.11 -11.12 -5.32
N LEU A 4 24.60 -10.87 -6.53
CA LEU A 4 23.66 -9.79 -6.82
C LEU A 4 22.32 -10.04 -6.12
N ILE A 5 21.84 -11.26 -6.16
CA ILE A 5 20.58 -11.67 -5.52
C ILE A 5 20.69 -11.55 -4.00
N HIS A 6 21.77 -12.04 -3.42
CA HIS A 6 22.06 -11.88 -2.00
C HIS A 6 22.15 -10.39 -1.61
N PHE A 7 22.76 -9.55 -2.47
CA PHE A 7 22.85 -8.12 -2.27
C PHE A 7 21.46 -7.48 -2.23
N ILE A 8 20.58 -7.76 -3.21
CA ILE A 8 19.24 -7.19 -3.28
C ILE A 8 18.36 -7.66 -2.12
N THR A 9 18.51 -8.93 -1.71
CA THR A 9 17.65 -9.53 -0.69
C THR A 9 18.02 -9.10 0.74
N TYR A 10 19.31 -9.00 1.04
CA TYR A 10 19.79 -8.85 2.42
C TYR A 10 20.56 -7.55 2.69
N SER A 11 21.01 -6.85 1.64
CA SER A 11 21.80 -5.65 1.84
C SER A 11 20.91 -4.42 2.09
N LYS A 12 21.19 -3.71 3.18
CA LYS A 12 20.59 -2.38 3.42
C LYS A 12 20.89 -1.40 2.29
N ALA A 13 22.05 -1.56 1.63
CA ALA A 13 22.45 -0.71 0.50
C ALA A 13 21.48 -0.85 -0.68
N ALA A 14 20.87 -2.02 -0.91
CA ALA A 14 19.88 -2.20 -1.97
C ALA A 14 18.63 -1.33 -1.74
N ALA A 15 18.15 -1.25 -0.49
CA ALA A 15 17.02 -0.39 -0.15
C ALA A 15 17.36 1.11 -0.30
N TYR A 16 18.59 1.52 0.07
CA TYR A 16 19.04 2.90 -0.14
C TYR A 16 19.20 3.23 -1.63
N ILE A 17 19.70 2.33 -2.44
CA ILE A 17 19.79 2.50 -3.89
C ILE A 17 18.39 2.63 -4.50
N ALA A 18 17.43 1.78 -4.09
CA ALA A 18 16.06 1.87 -4.54
C ALA A 18 15.40 3.20 -4.12
N ALA A 19 15.67 3.68 -2.90
CA ALA A 19 15.21 4.98 -2.44
C ALA A 19 15.80 6.13 -3.27
N LEU A 20 17.09 6.07 -3.57
CA LEU A 20 17.76 7.07 -4.41
C LEU A 20 17.19 7.06 -5.82
N LEU A 21 16.96 5.89 -6.42
CA LEU A 21 16.33 5.77 -7.73
C LEU A 21 14.89 6.31 -7.72
N CYS A 22 14.13 6.08 -6.64
CA CYS A 22 12.82 6.67 -6.48
C CYS A 22 12.87 8.20 -6.45
N VAL A 23 13.82 8.80 -5.73
CA VAL A 23 14.03 10.25 -5.69
C VAL A 23 14.42 10.79 -7.06
N VAL A 24 15.35 10.13 -7.75
CA VAL A 24 15.78 10.54 -9.11
C VAL A 24 14.62 10.48 -10.09
N SER A 25 13.87 9.37 -10.08
CA SER A 25 12.68 9.22 -10.93
C SER A 25 11.64 10.30 -10.66
N TRP A 26 11.43 10.64 -9.39
CA TRP A 26 10.55 11.75 -8.99
C TRP A 26 11.03 13.10 -9.54
N CYS A 27 12.32 13.40 -9.41
CA CYS A 27 12.89 14.65 -9.93
C CYS A 27 12.79 14.79 -11.47
N VAL A 28 12.79 13.67 -12.19
CA VAL A 28 12.71 13.64 -13.66
C VAL A 28 11.26 13.71 -14.16
N GLN A 29 10.34 12.99 -13.51
CA GLN A 29 8.98 12.79 -14.04
C GLN A 29 7.96 13.79 -13.50
N VAL A 30 8.17 14.36 -12.31
CA VAL A 30 7.23 15.32 -11.71
C VAL A 30 7.55 16.73 -12.19
N GLU A 31 6.67 17.28 -13.01
CA GLU A 31 6.84 18.62 -13.60
C GLU A 31 6.72 19.72 -12.54
N GLU A 32 5.70 19.65 -11.69
CA GLU A 32 5.48 20.62 -10.64
C GLU A 32 6.24 20.26 -9.36
N LYS A 33 7.41 20.83 -9.16
CA LYS A 33 8.24 20.68 -7.94
C LYS A 33 7.68 21.53 -6.80
N THR A 34 6.47 21.24 -6.37
CA THR A 34 5.81 21.91 -5.25
C THR A 34 6.25 21.35 -3.89
N LEU A 35 6.09 22.14 -2.83
CA LEU A 35 6.35 21.69 -1.47
C LEU A 35 5.48 20.47 -1.11
N SER A 36 4.24 20.40 -1.60
CA SER A 36 3.35 19.26 -1.44
C SER A 36 3.94 18.00 -2.08
N GLY A 37 4.50 18.10 -3.30
CA GLY A 37 5.16 16.98 -3.96
C GLY A 37 6.32 16.40 -3.15
N ALA A 38 7.17 17.27 -2.59
CA ALA A 38 8.27 16.84 -1.71
C ALA A 38 7.75 16.13 -0.44
N LEU A 39 6.64 16.60 0.12
CA LEU A 39 6.01 15.96 1.26
C LEU A 39 5.47 14.55 0.90
N TRP A 40 4.85 14.41 -0.26
CA TRP A 40 4.38 13.10 -0.73
C TRP A 40 5.52 12.11 -0.96
N LEU A 41 6.65 12.57 -1.51
CA LEU A 41 7.86 11.77 -1.64
C LEU A 41 8.37 11.31 -0.27
N LEU A 42 8.46 12.22 0.70
CA LEU A 42 8.90 11.89 2.06
C LEU A 42 7.98 10.84 2.70
N LEU A 43 6.66 10.97 2.55
CA LEU A 43 5.68 10.00 3.06
C LEU A 43 5.81 8.64 2.37
N THR A 44 6.10 8.60 1.07
CA THR A 44 6.37 7.37 0.32
C THR A 44 7.64 6.68 0.83
N LEU A 45 8.71 7.43 1.10
CA LEU A 45 9.92 6.88 1.69
C LEU A 45 9.69 6.37 3.13
N LEU A 46 8.90 7.09 3.92
CA LEU A 46 8.50 6.68 5.26
C LEU A 46 7.72 5.35 5.23
N ALA A 47 6.80 5.19 4.28
CA ALA A 47 6.09 3.94 4.10
C ALA A 47 7.03 2.77 3.76
N GLY A 48 8.04 3.00 2.91
CA GLY A 48 9.10 2.02 2.64
C GLY A 48 9.87 1.62 3.92
N TYR A 49 10.18 2.58 4.78
CA TYR A 49 10.81 2.30 6.08
C TYR A 49 9.90 1.46 6.99
N LEU A 50 8.60 1.79 7.04
CA LEU A 50 7.62 1.02 7.82
C LEU A 50 7.51 -0.43 7.33
N LEU A 51 7.61 -0.70 6.03
CA LEU A 51 7.66 -2.06 5.49
C LEU A 51 8.86 -2.87 6.00
N VAL A 52 10.04 -2.25 6.11
CA VAL A 52 11.20 -2.92 6.74
C VAL A 52 10.89 -3.28 8.19
N LYS A 53 10.26 -2.36 8.93
CA LYS A 53 9.90 -2.56 10.33
C LYS A 53 8.87 -3.69 10.47
N VAL A 54 7.82 -3.68 9.66
CA VAL A 54 6.79 -4.75 9.61
C VAL A 54 7.44 -6.10 9.33
N ASN A 55 8.26 -6.21 8.27
CA ASN A 55 8.90 -7.47 7.93
C ASN A 55 9.80 -8.00 9.06
N ARG A 56 10.52 -7.10 9.73
CA ARG A 56 11.42 -7.46 10.83
C ARG A 56 10.67 -7.92 12.09
N GLU A 57 9.59 -7.23 12.45
CA GLU A 57 8.82 -7.51 13.67
C GLU A 57 7.98 -8.79 13.53
N PHE A 58 7.38 -9.00 12.37
CA PHE A 58 6.49 -10.15 12.12
C PHE A 58 7.17 -11.31 11.40
N SER A 59 8.45 -11.17 11.01
CA SER A 59 9.23 -12.21 10.31
C SER A 59 8.47 -12.86 9.15
N LEU A 60 7.80 -12.01 8.31
CA LEU A 60 6.97 -12.47 7.20
C LEU A 60 7.79 -13.19 6.13
N SER A 61 9.03 -12.72 5.92
CA SER A 61 10.05 -13.42 5.16
C SER A 61 11.24 -13.66 6.08
N ASP A 62 12.46 -13.55 5.62
CA ASP A 62 13.62 -13.52 6.51
C ASP A 62 13.67 -12.17 7.25
N SER A 63 13.80 -12.19 8.59
CA SER A 63 13.83 -10.99 9.44
C SER A 63 14.91 -9.98 9.08
N LYS A 64 15.97 -10.43 8.38
CA LYS A 64 17.06 -9.57 7.90
C LYS A 64 16.82 -9.02 6.49
N SER A 65 15.79 -9.48 5.79
CA SER A 65 15.50 -9.08 4.41
C SER A 65 14.92 -7.67 4.33
N THR A 66 15.50 -6.85 3.46
CA THR A 66 14.99 -5.52 3.09
C THR A 66 14.17 -5.55 1.79
N LEU A 67 13.97 -6.75 1.24
CA LEU A 67 13.32 -6.97 -0.05
C LEU A 67 11.93 -6.31 -0.18
N PRO A 68 11.02 -6.37 0.82
CA PRO A 68 9.71 -5.74 0.68
C PRO A 68 9.81 -4.23 0.43
N ALA A 69 10.68 -3.54 1.15
CA ALA A 69 10.87 -2.11 0.95
C ALA A 69 11.52 -1.81 -0.40
N THR A 70 12.50 -2.61 -0.82
CA THR A 70 13.15 -2.46 -2.12
C THR A 70 12.15 -2.60 -3.27
N LEU A 71 11.31 -3.64 -3.26
CA LEU A 71 10.27 -3.86 -4.28
C LEU A 71 9.19 -2.76 -4.27
N TYR A 72 8.83 -2.25 -3.10
CA TYR A 72 7.90 -1.13 -2.98
C TYR A 72 8.48 0.15 -3.59
N LEU A 73 9.71 0.50 -3.25
CA LEU A 73 10.37 1.70 -3.75
C LEU A 73 10.66 1.61 -5.26
N MET A 74 10.99 0.42 -5.77
CA MET A 74 11.07 0.18 -7.21
C MET A 74 9.70 0.38 -7.89
N GLY A 75 8.61 -0.12 -7.32
CA GLY A 75 7.27 0.10 -7.84
C GLY A 75 6.86 1.57 -7.83
N SER A 76 7.13 2.29 -6.75
CA SER A 76 6.82 3.73 -6.66
C SER A 76 7.66 4.59 -7.60
N SER A 77 8.84 4.12 -8.02
CA SER A 77 9.70 4.81 -9.00
C SER A 77 9.20 4.70 -10.44
N ILE A 78 8.31 3.74 -10.76
CA ILE A 78 7.75 3.57 -12.11
C ILE A 78 6.85 4.75 -12.45
N VAL A 79 5.97 5.17 -11.52
CA VAL A 79 4.97 6.22 -11.78
C VAL A 79 4.90 7.22 -10.61
N PRO A 80 5.91 8.10 -10.46
CA PRO A 80 5.93 9.11 -9.39
C PRO A 80 4.75 10.09 -9.46
N ASN A 81 4.28 10.42 -10.66
CA ASN A 81 3.16 11.33 -10.88
C ASN A 81 1.86 10.86 -10.19
N LEU A 82 1.62 9.56 -10.13
CA LEU A 82 0.45 9.01 -9.43
C LEU A 82 0.47 9.37 -7.93
N PHE A 83 1.65 9.36 -7.31
CA PHE A 83 1.82 9.73 -5.90
C PHE A 83 1.79 11.24 -5.68
N ALA A 84 2.29 12.02 -6.65
CA ALA A 84 2.37 13.46 -6.54
C ALA A 84 1.02 14.14 -6.75
N GLN A 85 0.32 13.81 -7.85
CA GLN A 85 -0.90 14.51 -8.27
C GLN A 85 -2.11 14.21 -7.39
N HIS A 86 -2.24 12.98 -6.87
CA HIS A 86 -3.44 12.54 -6.15
C HIS A 86 -3.25 12.42 -4.64
N GLY A 87 -2.14 12.93 -4.08
CA GLY A 87 -1.87 12.80 -2.65
C GLY A 87 -1.75 11.34 -2.17
N ALA A 88 -1.51 10.40 -3.09
CA ALA A 88 -1.49 8.98 -2.79
C ALA A 88 -0.39 8.60 -1.78
N GLY A 89 0.70 9.36 -1.71
CA GLY A 89 1.74 9.19 -0.70
C GLY A 89 1.21 9.30 0.74
N MET A 90 0.23 10.19 0.98
CA MET A 90 -0.42 10.31 2.29
C MET A 90 -1.25 9.05 2.61
N HIS A 91 -2.06 8.59 1.64
CA HIS A 91 -2.86 7.37 1.82
C HIS A 91 -1.98 6.17 2.14
N VAL A 92 -0.87 6.02 1.42
CA VAL A 92 0.10 4.94 1.64
C VAL A 92 0.73 5.00 3.03
N ALA A 93 1.16 6.18 3.48
CA ALA A 93 1.77 6.35 4.80
C ALA A 93 0.77 6.06 5.93
N LEU A 94 -0.43 6.60 5.86
CA LEU A 94 -1.49 6.37 6.84
C LEU A 94 -1.90 4.90 6.87
N PHE A 95 -2.05 4.27 5.70
CA PHE A 95 -2.43 2.87 5.60
C PHE A 95 -1.33 1.93 6.10
N SER A 96 -0.07 2.21 5.79
CA SER A 96 1.07 1.41 6.27
C SER A 96 1.16 1.42 7.80
N TYR A 97 0.93 2.59 8.41
CA TYR A 97 0.94 2.71 9.86
C TYR A 97 -0.29 2.05 10.50
N SER A 98 -1.48 2.18 9.89
CA SER A 98 -2.69 1.50 10.34
C SER A 98 -2.52 -0.02 10.32
N CYS A 99 -1.99 -0.57 9.22
CA CYS A 99 -1.68 -2.00 9.11
C CYS A 99 -0.66 -2.43 10.17
N TYR A 100 0.41 -1.66 10.37
CA TYR A 100 1.42 -1.95 11.39
C TYR A 100 0.79 -2.06 12.78
N VAL A 101 -0.06 -1.09 13.14
CA VAL A 101 -0.75 -1.09 14.45
C VAL A 101 -1.69 -2.28 14.58
N LEU A 102 -2.48 -2.61 13.53
CA LEU A 102 -3.38 -3.75 13.54
C LEU A 102 -2.63 -5.09 13.64
N LEU A 103 -1.53 -5.26 12.89
CA LEU A 103 -0.75 -6.49 12.92
C LEU A 103 -0.18 -6.79 14.32
N ARG A 104 0.08 -5.77 15.13
CA ARG A 104 0.53 -5.94 16.53
C ARG A 104 -0.53 -6.48 17.46
N THR A 105 -1.80 -6.42 17.08
CA THR A 105 -2.90 -6.87 17.96
C THR A 105 -3.15 -8.38 17.91
N TYR A 106 -2.32 -9.15 17.22
CA TYR A 106 -2.49 -10.60 17.12
C TYR A 106 -2.57 -11.25 18.50
N ARG A 107 -3.72 -11.93 18.78
CA ARG A 107 -4.05 -12.57 20.07
C ARG A 107 -4.07 -11.64 21.28
N GLU A 108 -4.13 -10.33 21.08
CA GLU A 108 -4.19 -9.37 22.18
C GLU A 108 -5.65 -9.09 22.57
N ARG A 109 -6.05 -9.54 23.77
CA ARG A 109 -7.45 -9.41 24.25
C ARG A 109 -7.87 -7.97 24.57
N CYS A 110 -6.93 -7.09 24.89
CA CYS A 110 -7.20 -5.70 25.33
C CYS A 110 -6.67 -4.65 24.36
N ALA A 111 -6.73 -4.90 23.06
CA ALA A 111 -6.17 -4.03 22.00
C ALA A 111 -7.06 -2.82 21.65
N MET A 112 -7.91 -2.31 22.57
CA MET A 112 -8.85 -1.22 22.27
C MET A 112 -8.17 0.02 21.72
N GLY A 113 -7.05 0.46 22.33
CA GLY A 113 -6.30 1.64 21.88
C GLY A 113 -5.71 1.48 20.48
N SER A 114 -5.20 0.30 20.18
CA SER A 114 -4.65 -0.03 18.84
C SER A 114 -5.73 -0.02 17.77
N TYR A 115 -6.91 -0.60 18.06
CA TYR A 115 -8.06 -0.55 17.16
C TYR A 115 -8.57 0.87 16.95
N PHE A 116 -8.74 1.64 18.03
CA PHE A 116 -9.14 3.04 17.92
C PHE A 116 -8.17 3.82 17.04
N LEU A 117 -6.86 3.74 17.29
CA LEU A 117 -5.84 4.45 16.53
C LEU A 117 -5.83 4.04 15.06
N ALA A 118 -5.80 2.73 14.77
CA ALA A 118 -5.76 2.22 13.41
C ALA A 118 -6.99 2.66 12.61
N PHE A 119 -8.18 2.55 13.19
CA PHE A 119 -9.42 2.94 12.51
C PHE A 119 -9.61 4.45 12.43
N THR A 120 -9.02 5.24 13.34
CA THR A 120 -8.94 6.71 13.18
C THR A 120 -8.12 7.09 11.95
N LEU A 121 -6.96 6.46 11.75
CA LEU A 121 -6.14 6.72 10.57
C LEU A 121 -6.84 6.32 9.26
N ILE A 122 -7.55 5.18 9.27
CA ILE A 122 -8.37 4.76 8.13
C ILE A 122 -9.55 5.70 7.93
N GLY A 123 -10.17 6.20 9.00
CA GLY A 123 -11.23 7.20 8.94
C GLY A 123 -10.78 8.50 8.28
N ILE A 124 -9.56 8.98 8.57
CA ILE A 124 -8.95 10.12 7.89
C ILE A 124 -8.79 9.84 6.39
N GLN A 125 -8.34 8.63 6.04
CA GLN A 125 -8.21 8.24 4.64
C GLN A 125 -9.56 8.17 3.92
N CYS A 126 -10.58 7.61 4.56
CA CYS A 126 -11.94 7.54 4.01
C CYS A 126 -12.56 8.93 3.84
N LEU A 127 -12.18 9.89 4.67
CA LEU A 127 -12.63 11.28 4.54
C LEU A 127 -12.01 11.96 3.33
N LEU A 128 -10.76 11.61 2.97
CA LEU A 128 -10.05 12.16 1.81
C LEU A 128 -10.39 11.39 0.52
N ALA A 129 -10.50 10.07 0.61
CA ALA A 129 -10.83 9.18 -0.50
C ALA A 129 -11.89 8.14 -0.04
N PRO A 130 -13.19 8.48 -0.13
CA PRO A 130 -14.31 7.65 0.36
C PRO A 130 -14.30 6.19 -0.13
N PRO A 131 -13.87 5.87 -1.36
CA PRO A 131 -13.81 4.48 -1.81
C PRO A 131 -12.91 3.56 -0.98
N LEU A 132 -11.96 4.09 -0.22
CA LEU A 132 -11.17 3.30 0.73
C LEU A 132 -12.02 2.67 1.85
N SER A 133 -13.25 3.16 2.07
CA SER A 133 -14.18 2.55 3.03
C SER A 133 -14.56 1.11 2.69
N LEU A 134 -14.44 0.69 1.42
CA LEU A 134 -14.68 -0.69 1.00
C LEU A 134 -13.72 -1.70 1.65
N VAL A 135 -12.58 -1.25 2.14
CA VAL A 135 -11.60 -2.10 2.85
C VAL A 135 -12.00 -2.33 4.31
N LEU A 136 -12.85 -1.48 4.90
CA LEU A 136 -13.24 -1.57 6.31
C LEU A 136 -13.84 -2.91 6.73
N PRO A 137 -14.84 -3.48 6.00
CA PRO A 137 -15.40 -4.78 6.37
C PRO A 137 -14.33 -5.87 6.37
N TRP A 138 -13.40 -5.82 5.41
CA TRP A 138 -12.31 -6.77 5.35
C TRP A 138 -11.35 -6.63 6.54
N LEU A 139 -10.98 -5.43 6.93
CA LEU A 139 -10.10 -5.21 8.09
C LEU A 139 -10.73 -5.66 9.40
N LEU A 140 -12.05 -5.50 9.55
CA LEU A 140 -12.78 -6.03 10.70
C LEU A 140 -12.80 -7.57 10.70
N LEU A 141 -13.05 -8.20 9.55
CA LEU A 141 -12.96 -9.66 9.42
C LEU A 141 -11.56 -10.18 9.76
N CYS A 142 -10.53 -9.46 9.34
CA CYS A 142 -9.16 -9.79 9.68
C CYS A 142 -8.89 -9.75 11.18
N GLY A 143 -9.47 -8.78 11.89
CA GLY A 143 -9.44 -8.74 13.35
C GLY A 143 -10.04 -9.98 14.01
N ALA A 144 -11.08 -10.56 13.41
CA ALA A 144 -11.65 -11.84 13.85
C ALA A 144 -10.67 -13.01 13.59
N PHE A 145 -10.05 -13.07 12.40
CA PHE A 145 -9.03 -14.09 12.09
C PHE A 145 -7.76 -13.98 12.96
N MET A 146 -7.46 -12.77 13.46
CA MET A 146 -6.34 -12.53 14.37
C MET A 146 -6.67 -12.84 15.83
N GLU A 147 -7.88 -13.32 16.14
CA GLU A 147 -8.36 -13.60 17.51
C GLU A 147 -8.29 -12.37 18.45
N SER A 148 -8.34 -11.17 17.87
CA SER A 148 -8.25 -9.90 18.61
C SER A 148 -9.56 -9.09 18.57
N LEU A 149 -10.51 -9.46 17.70
CA LEU A 149 -11.80 -8.79 17.58
C LEU A 149 -12.78 -9.29 18.64
N HIS A 150 -13.05 -8.43 19.60
CA HIS A 150 -14.06 -8.62 20.64
C HIS A 150 -15.07 -7.46 20.59
N VAL A 151 -16.17 -7.57 21.28
CA VAL A 151 -17.20 -6.51 21.32
C VAL A 151 -16.59 -5.15 21.68
N ARG A 152 -15.68 -5.11 22.67
CA ARG A 152 -15.02 -3.86 23.09
C ARG A 152 -14.10 -3.28 22.00
N THR A 153 -13.32 -4.11 21.33
CA THR A 153 -12.42 -3.69 20.24
C THR A 153 -13.20 -3.29 19.00
N PHE A 154 -14.35 -3.93 18.74
CA PHE A 154 -15.27 -3.53 17.66
C PHE A 154 -15.82 -2.13 17.90
N PHE A 155 -16.32 -1.81 19.09
CA PHE A 155 -16.76 -0.46 19.40
C PHE A 155 -15.63 0.56 19.36
N ALA A 156 -14.41 0.18 19.82
CA ALA A 156 -13.23 1.04 19.69
C ALA A 156 -12.90 1.35 18.23
N ALA A 157 -13.00 0.36 17.32
CA ALA A 157 -12.84 0.55 15.88
C ALA A 157 -13.90 1.49 15.30
N LEU A 158 -15.17 1.30 15.67
CA LEU A 158 -16.27 2.14 15.21
C LEU A 158 -16.09 3.61 15.65
N TRP A 159 -15.77 3.84 16.92
CA TRP A 159 -15.47 5.18 17.44
C TRP A 159 -14.24 5.78 16.79
N GLY A 160 -13.18 4.99 16.57
CA GLY A 160 -12.00 5.44 15.85
C GLY A 160 -12.33 5.91 14.43
N LEU A 161 -13.16 5.15 13.70
CA LEU A 161 -13.61 5.51 12.36
C LEU A 161 -14.43 6.80 12.33
N LEU A 162 -15.34 6.99 13.29
CA LEU A 162 -16.23 8.15 13.35
C LEU A 162 -15.53 9.41 13.87
N PHE A 163 -14.46 9.25 14.63
CA PHE A 163 -13.76 10.35 15.28
C PHE A 163 -13.29 11.46 14.32
N PRO A 164 -12.63 11.19 13.18
CA PRO A 164 -12.23 12.24 12.23
C PRO A 164 -13.42 13.01 11.65
N TYR A 165 -14.52 12.31 11.35
CA TYR A 165 -15.74 12.94 10.84
C TYR A 165 -16.35 13.88 11.88
N TRP A 166 -16.39 13.45 13.13
CA TRP A 166 -16.90 14.27 14.23
C TRP A 166 -16.06 15.54 14.43
N VAL A 167 -14.73 15.41 14.40
CA VAL A 167 -13.81 16.57 14.52
C VAL A 167 -13.99 17.54 13.35
N VAL A 168 -14.06 17.04 12.11
CA VAL A 168 -14.24 17.90 10.94
C VAL A 168 -15.61 18.58 10.95
N CYS A 169 -16.69 17.86 11.25
CA CYS A 169 -18.02 18.46 11.39
C CYS A 169 -18.07 19.50 12.49
N GLY A 170 -17.43 19.27 13.63
CA GLY A 170 -17.32 20.24 14.72
C GLY A 170 -16.57 21.52 14.29
N MET A 171 -15.46 21.37 13.57
CA MET A 171 -14.72 22.53 13.03
C MET A 171 -15.54 23.31 12.00
N LEU A 172 -16.26 22.62 11.10
CA LEU A 172 -17.12 23.26 10.11
C LEU A 172 -18.28 24.00 10.76
N PHE A 173 -18.83 23.46 11.85
CA PHE A 173 -19.86 24.13 12.62
C PHE A 173 -19.33 25.41 13.30
N LEU A 174 -18.18 25.34 13.95
CA LEU A 174 -17.54 26.50 14.61
C LEU A 174 -17.14 27.61 13.64
N THR A 175 -16.83 27.26 12.39
CA THR A 175 -16.45 28.22 11.34
C THR A 175 -17.62 28.67 10.48
N ASP A 176 -18.87 28.30 10.84
CA ASP A 176 -20.09 28.56 10.08
C ASP A 176 -20.04 28.11 8.61
N ARG A 177 -19.30 27.03 8.34
CA ARG A 177 -19.12 26.45 7.00
C ARG A 177 -19.79 25.08 6.82
N ILE A 178 -20.78 24.77 7.64
CA ILE A 178 -21.47 23.47 7.61
C ILE A 178 -22.13 23.16 6.26
N GLY A 179 -22.42 24.19 5.46
CA GLY A 179 -22.95 24.06 4.10
C GLY A 179 -22.09 23.27 3.13
N ILE A 180 -20.78 23.09 3.45
CA ILE A 180 -19.83 22.29 2.64
C ILE A 180 -20.13 20.78 2.73
N VAL A 181 -20.80 20.32 3.78
CA VAL A 181 -21.09 18.89 4.00
C VAL A 181 -22.02 18.33 2.92
N ALA A 182 -23.04 19.08 2.50
CA ALA A 182 -23.99 18.61 1.50
C ALA A 182 -23.36 18.39 0.11
N PRO A 183 -22.57 19.33 -0.47
CA PRO A 183 -21.83 19.07 -1.70
C PRO A 183 -20.81 17.94 -1.56
N TYR A 184 -20.12 17.80 -0.42
CA TYR A 184 -19.19 16.68 -0.16
C TYR A 184 -19.92 15.32 -0.24
N LEU A 185 -21.09 15.18 0.38
CA LEU A 185 -21.89 13.96 0.31
C LEU A 185 -22.34 13.62 -1.12
N ARG A 186 -22.67 14.63 -1.93
CA ARG A 186 -22.97 14.44 -3.36
C ARG A 186 -21.75 13.99 -4.13
N GLN A 187 -20.57 14.53 -3.82
CA GLN A 187 -19.32 14.14 -4.46
C GLN A 187 -18.96 12.68 -4.13
N ILE A 188 -19.25 12.17 -2.93
CA ILE A 188 -19.08 10.76 -2.59
C ILE A 188 -19.86 9.85 -3.55
N SER A 189 -21.13 10.20 -3.83
CA SER A 189 -21.96 9.39 -4.74
C SER A 189 -21.43 9.38 -6.17
N SER A 190 -20.78 10.45 -6.62
CA SER A 190 -20.16 10.52 -7.95
C SER A 190 -18.80 9.79 -8.02
N MET A 191 -18.11 9.63 -6.90
CA MET A 191 -16.86 8.86 -6.84
C MET A 191 -17.07 7.35 -6.94
N ILE A 192 -18.26 6.86 -6.59
CA ILE A 192 -18.71 5.49 -6.79
C ILE A 192 -19.45 5.47 -8.14
N SER A 193 -18.75 5.68 -9.21
CA SER A 193 -19.32 5.58 -10.57
C SER A 193 -18.58 4.48 -11.32
N ASN A 194 -19.30 3.81 -12.23
CA ASN A 194 -18.76 2.74 -13.09
C ASN A 194 -17.76 3.27 -14.16
N SER A 195 -16.96 4.26 -13.83
CA SER A 195 -15.93 4.78 -14.70
C SER A 195 -14.66 3.95 -14.52
N LEU A 196 -14.44 3.04 -15.44
CA LEU A 196 -13.13 2.39 -15.59
C LEU A 196 -12.05 3.46 -15.71
N PRO A 197 -10.87 3.25 -15.08
CA PRO A 197 -9.73 4.11 -15.30
C PRO A 197 -9.46 4.21 -16.81
N PRO A 198 -9.10 5.39 -17.34
CA PRO A 198 -8.85 5.54 -18.76
C PRO A 198 -7.74 4.62 -19.22
N LEU A 199 -8.04 3.71 -20.14
CA LEU A 199 -7.09 2.70 -20.66
C LEU A 199 -5.89 3.35 -21.36
N SER A 200 -6.01 4.60 -21.77
CA SER A 200 -4.96 5.38 -22.43
C SER A 200 -3.85 5.87 -21.49
N GLU A 201 -4.08 5.89 -20.17
CA GLU A 201 -3.05 6.35 -19.24
C GLU A 201 -2.11 5.21 -18.84
N PHE A 202 -0.88 5.24 -19.34
CA PHE A 202 0.17 4.30 -18.97
C PHE A 202 0.45 4.28 -17.46
N SER A 203 0.20 5.40 -16.78
CA SER A 203 0.55 5.58 -15.36
C SER A 203 -0.04 4.51 -14.43
N TRP A 204 -1.31 4.17 -14.56
CA TRP A 204 -1.94 3.19 -13.70
C TRP A 204 -1.71 1.73 -14.17
N TRP A 205 -1.60 1.49 -15.49
CA TRP A 205 -1.32 0.16 -16.05
C TRP A 205 0.05 -0.36 -15.64
N GLY A 206 1.07 0.47 -15.71
CA GLY A 206 2.43 0.10 -15.32
C GLY A 206 2.50 -0.32 -13.85
N GLN A 207 1.85 0.43 -12.97
CA GLN A 207 1.81 0.13 -11.55
C GLN A 207 0.92 -1.08 -11.23
N PHE A 208 -0.21 -1.23 -11.93
CA PHE A 208 -1.08 -2.40 -11.81
C PHE A 208 -0.36 -3.68 -12.21
N LEU A 209 0.30 -3.69 -13.37
CA LEU A 209 1.10 -4.82 -13.83
C LEU A 209 2.22 -5.17 -12.86
N TRP A 210 2.94 -4.16 -12.36
CA TRP A 210 3.97 -4.37 -11.34
C TRP A 210 3.43 -5.01 -10.08
N THR A 211 2.33 -4.49 -9.56
CA THR A 211 1.67 -5.01 -8.35
C THR A 211 1.23 -6.46 -8.56
N LEU A 212 0.61 -6.76 -9.70
CA LEU A 212 0.13 -8.09 -10.05
C LEU A 212 1.29 -9.09 -10.20
N LEU A 213 2.39 -8.66 -10.83
CA LEU A 213 3.59 -9.48 -11.01
C LEU A 213 4.23 -9.88 -9.66
N ILE A 214 4.06 -9.07 -8.62
CA ILE A 214 4.55 -9.38 -7.28
C ILE A 214 3.55 -10.23 -6.50
N VAL A 215 2.26 -9.92 -6.58
CA VAL A 215 1.21 -10.57 -5.80
C VAL A 215 0.98 -12.01 -6.24
N VAL A 216 0.90 -12.29 -7.55
CA VAL A 216 0.57 -13.63 -8.05
C VAL A 216 1.59 -14.69 -7.63
N PRO A 217 2.92 -14.50 -7.85
CA PRO A 217 3.90 -15.46 -7.36
C PRO A 217 3.95 -15.55 -5.83
N GLY A 218 3.71 -14.43 -5.13
CA GLY A 218 3.61 -14.42 -3.68
C GLY A 218 2.48 -15.32 -3.16
N ILE A 219 1.29 -15.24 -3.76
CA ILE A 219 0.15 -16.12 -3.43
C ILE A 219 0.50 -17.59 -3.70
N ILE A 220 1.10 -17.88 -4.85
CA ILE A 220 1.56 -19.24 -5.18
C ILE A 220 2.56 -19.75 -4.12
N GLY A 221 3.52 -18.90 -3.72
CA GLY A 221 4.46 -19.23 -2.65
C GLY A 221 3.76 -19.56 -1.33
N ILE A 222 2.77 -18.76 -0.94
CA ILE A 222 1.99 -18.98 0.30
C ILE A 222 1.18 -20.28 0.23
N LEU A 223 0.55 -20.57 -0.91
CA LEU A 223 -0.24 -21.79 -1.10
C LEU A 223 0.62 -23.06 -1.08
N LEU A 224 1.84 -22.98 -1.57
CA LEU A 224 2.77 -24.10 -1.58
C LEU A 224 3.41 -24.35 -0.21
N ASN A 225 3.41 -23.37 0.70
CA ASN A 225 3.99 -23.52 2.02
C ASN A 225 2.95 -23.85 3.09
N LEU A 226 2.69 -25.12 3.25
CA LEU A 226 1.77 -25.66 4.28
C LEU A 226 2.35 -25.61 5.70
N ALA A 227 3.65 -25.33 5.87
CA ALA A 227 4.36 -25.34 7.15
C ALA A 227 4.48 -23.96 7.82
N MET A 228 3.69 -22.95 7.39
CA MET A 228 3.71 -21.63 8.00
C MET A 228 3.16 -21.63 9.42
N ASN A 229 3.76 -20.79 10.28
CA ASN A 229 3.22 -20.48 11.59
C ASN A 229 1.81 -19.87 11.46
N LEU A 230 0.92 -20.19 12.42
CA LEU A 230 -0.46 -19.71 12.44
C LEU A 230 -0.55 -18.17 12.36
N GLN A 231 0.35 -17.46 13.06
CA GLN A 231 0.43 -16.00 13.01
C GLN A 231 0.74 -15.49 11.61
N THR A 232 1.79 -16.02 10.98
CA THR A 232 2.21 -15.62 9.63
C THR A 232 1.12 -15.93 8.60
N SER A 233 0.44 -17.09 8.73
CA SER A 233 -0.68 -17.47 7.88
C SER A 233 -1.87 -16.51 8.03
N ALA A 234 -2.21 -16.08 9.26
CA ALA A 234 -3.28 -15.11 9.50
C ALA A 234 -2.96 -13.75 8.86
N ILE A 235 -1.70 -13.28 9.01
CA ILE A 235 -1.24 -12.03 8.41
C ILE A 235 -1.31 -12.09 6.89
N PHE A 236 -0.85 -13.16 6.26
CA PHE A 236 -0.91 -13.27 4.79
C PHE A 236 -2.35 -13.32 4.26
N ARG A 237 -3.27 -13.99 4.94
CA ARG A 237 -4.71 -13.95 4.57
C ARG A 237 -5.25 -12.52 4.60
N LEU A 238 -4.90 -11.75 5.66
CA LEU A 238 -5.24 -10.34 5.76
C LEU A 238 -4.71 -9.55 4.55
N LEU A 239 -3.42 -9.68 4.25
CA LEU A 239 -2.77 -8.93 3.19
C LEU A 239 -3.33 -9.28 1.80
N ILE A 240 -3.52 -10.57 1.50
CA ILE A 240 -4.07 -11.04 0.22
C ILE A 240 -5.48 -10.50 0.01
N GLY A 241 -6.34 -10.63 1.01
CA GLY A 241 -7.70 -10.15 0.88
C GLY A 241 -7.79 -8.62 0.79
N ALA A 242 -6.93 -7.86 1.50
CA ALA A 242 -6.87 -6.41 1.35
C ALA A 242 -6.51 -6.02 -0.09
N VAL A 243 -5.50 -6.66 -0.69
CA VAL A 243 -5.14 -6.42 -2.10
C VAL A 243 -6.29 -6.78 -3.04
N GLY A 244 -6.98 -7.91 -2.79
CA GLY A 244 -8.16 -8.30 -3.56
C GLY A 244 -9.27 -7.26 -3.50
N VAL A 245 -9.56 -6.74 -2.30
CA VAL A 245 -10.55 -5.67 -2.12
C VAL A 245 -10.12 -4.38 -2.81
N PHE A 246 -8.84 -4.00 -2.73
CA PHE A 246 -8.33 -2.83 -3.45
C PHE A 246 -8.46 -2.97 -4.96
N PHE A 247 -8.16 -4.13 -5.53
CA PHE A 247 -8.32 -4.37 -6.97
C PHE A 247 -9.78 -4.32 -7.39
N VAL A 248 -10.68 -4.91 -6.63
CA VAL A 248 -12.12 -4.82 -6.92
C VAL A 248 -12.61 -3.38 -6.79
N ALA A 249 -12.25 -2.68 -5.71
CA ALA A 249 -12.65 -1.29 -5.47
C ALA A 249 -12.16 -0.33 -6.55
N MET A 250 -10.99 -0.58 -7.12
CA MET A 250 -10.41 0.24 -8.20
C MET A 250 -11.30 0.27 -9.45
N TRP A 251 -12.00 -0.85 -9.77
CA TRP A 251 -12.89 -0.94 -10.93
C TRP A 251 -14.19 -0.13 -10.78
N PHE A 252 -14.54 0.22 -9.54
CA PHE A 252 -15.78 0.94 -9.22
C PHE A 252 -15.53 2.36 -8.70
N SER A 253 -14.32 2.91 -8.86
CA SER A 253 -13.95 4.16 -8.21
C SER A 253 -13.07 5.05 -9.07
N THR A 254 -13.34 6.35 -9.02
CA THR A 254 -12.46 7.38 -9.58
C THR A 254 -11.18 7.59 -8.74
N ALA A 255 -11.14 7.11 -7.49
CA ALA A 255 -9.97 7.20 -6.62
C ALA A 255 -8.99 6.02 -6.82
N TYR A 256 -8.85 5.53 -8.06
CA TYR A 256 -7.99 4.40 -8.41
C TYR A 256 -6.53 4.59 -7.99
N ALA A 257 -6.02 5.83 -8.02
CA ALA A 257 -4.65 6.14 -7.63
C ALA A 257 -4.36 5.80 -6.15
N ALA A 258 -5.26 6.19 -5.24
CA ALA A 258 -5.12 5.89 -3.82
C ALA A 258 -5.25 4.39 -3.53
N LEU A 259 -6.19 3.71 -4.18
CA LEU A 259 -6.41 2.27 -4.03
C LEU A 259 -5.22 1.45 -4.54
N LEU A 260 -4.72 1.79 -5.74
CA LEU A 260 -3.60 1.11 -6.37
C LEU A 260 -2.30 1.32 -5.60
N SER A 261 -2.07 2.54 -5.07
CA SER A 261 -0.89 2.81 -4.26
C SER A 261 -0.90 2.07 -2.91
N CYS A 262 -2.08 1.91 -2.29
CA CYS A 262 -2.24 1.06 -1.10
C CYS A 262 -2.05 -0.43 -1.42
N ALA A 263 -2.53 -0.90 -2.58
CA ALA A 263 -2.26 -2.27 -3.05
C ALA A 263 -0.77 -2.49 -3.31
N LEU A 264 -0.08 -1.52 -3.93
CA LEU A 264 1.36 -1.56 -4.15
C LEU A 264 2.15 -1.63 -2.85
N LEU A 265 1.67 -0.99 -1.78
CA LEU A 265 2.32 -1.07 -0.47
C LEU A 265 2.31 -2.50 0.10
N ILE A 266 1.19 -3.21 -0.06
CA ILE A 266 1.01 -4.57 0.49
C ILE A 266 1.69 -5.63 -0.38
N ALA A 267 1.69 -5.45 -1.70
CA ALA A 267 2.19 -6.42 -2.66
C ALA A 267 3.59 -6.97 -2.33
N PRO A 268 4.58 -6.15 -1.97
CA PRO A 268 5.92 -6.63 -1.63
C PRO A 268 5.98 -7.53 -0.39
N LEU A 269 5.09 -7.32 0.58
CA LEU A 269 5.00 -8.21 1.74
C LEU A 269 4.52 -9.60 1.33
N ILE A 270 3.52 -9.67 0.44
CA ILE A 270 3.03 -10.94 -0.12
C ILE A 270 4.13 -11.58 -1.00
N GLY A 271 4.74 -10.80 -1.90
CA GLY A 271 5.80 -11.25 -2.79
C GLY A 271 7.02 -11.78 -2.06
N SER A 272 7.34 -11.21 -0.89
CA SER A 272 8.46 -11.67 -0.07
C SER A 272 8.31 -13.11 0.42
N ALA A 273 7.06 -13.62 0.53
CA ALA A 273 6.80 -15.01 0.87
C ALA A 273 7.37 -15.99 -0.16
N MET A 274 7.35 -15.64 -1.44
CA MET A 274 7.96 -16.45 -2.48
C MET A 274 9.48 -16.63 -2.25
N PHE A 275 10.16 -15.59 -1.76
CA PHE A 275 11.59 -15.64 -1.44
C PHE A 275 11.90 -16.42 -0.17
N ALA A 276 10.96 -16.52 0.76
CA ALA A 276 11.15 -17.36 1.95
C ALA A 276 11.11 -18.86 1.64
N MET A 277 10.35 -19.27 0.62
CA MET A 277 9.93 -20.66 0.42
C MET A 277 10.47 -21.33 -0.83
N GLY A 278 10.71 -20.57 -1.89
CA GLY A 278 11.13 -21.14 -3.18
C GLY A 278 12.52 -21.75 -3.17
N GLY A 279 12.76 -22.73 -4.04
CA GLY A 279 14.12 -23.23 -4.32
C GLY A 279 15.03 -22.12 -4.86
N ASN A 280 16.32 -22.20 -4.62
CA ASN A 280 17.26 -21.13 -4.98
C ASN A 280 17.19 -20.71 -6.47
N ARG A 281 17.00 -21.67 -7.39
CA ARG A 281 16.90 -21.36 -8.84
C ARG A 281 15.64 -20.57 -9.19
N VAL A 282 14.49 -20.91 -8.60
CA VAL A 282 13.21 -20.23 -8.85
C VAL A 282 13.28 -18.79 -8.36
N LYS A 283 13.83 -18.57 -7.17
CA LYS A 283 14.04 -17.20 -6.63
C LYS A 283 14.92 -16.36 -7.54
N ASP A 284 16.00 -16.97 -8.04
CA ASP A 284 16.98 -16.30 -8.90
C ASP A 284 16.32 -15.83 -10.20
N ILE A 285 15.58 -16.73 -10.86
CA ILE A 285 14.87 -16.43 -12.12
C ILE A 285 13.80 -15.37 -11.87
N TYR A 286 12.99 -15.52 -10.84
CA TYR A 286 11.92 -14.59 -10.52
C TYR A 286 12.46 -13.17 -10.27
N LEU A 287 13.54 -13.03 -9.50
CA LEU A 287 14.14 -11.73 -9.21
C LEU A 287 14.71 -11.06 -10.47
N ILE A 288 15.32 -11.85 -11.37
CA ILE A 288 15.81 -11.33 -12.66
C ILE A 288 14.64 -10.84 -13.52
N VAL A 289 13.56 -11.61 -13.59
CA VAL A 289 12.34 -11.20 -14.33
C VAL A 289 11.78 -9.92 -13.76
N LEU A 290 11.68 -9.81 -12.43
CA LEU A 290 11.25 -8.58 -11.78
C LEU A 290 12.12 -7.38 -12.13
N LEU A 291 13.43 -7.52 -12.09
CA LEU A 291 14.36 -6.44 -12.43
C LEU A 291 14.23 -6.01 -13.90
N LEU A 292 14.12 -6.97 -14.82
CA LEU A 292 13.96 -6.67 -16.25
C LEU A 292 12.64 -5.96 -16.52
N VAL A 293 11.52 -6.43 -15.95
CA VAL A 293 10.22 -5.79 -16.10
C VAL A 293 10.21 -4.41 -15.46
N TRP A 294 10.81 -4.25 -14.27
CA TRP A 294 10.94 -2.94 -13.65
C TRP A 294 11.69 -1.95 -14.54
N LEU A 295 12.85 -2.35 -15.07
CA LEU A 295 13.66 -1.51 -15.93
C LEU A 295 12.90 -1.14 -17.22
N PHE A 296 12.19 -2.09 -17.81
CA PHE A 296 11.35 -1.86 -18.97
C PHE A 296 10.23 -0.85 -18.68
N LEU A 297 9.49 -1.03 -17.59
CA LEU A 297 8.42 -0.11 -17.18
C LEU A 297 8.96 1.29 -16.86
N LEU A 298 10.13 1.38 -16.21
CA LEU A 298 10.76 2.65 -15.88
C LEU A 298 11.19 3.40 -17.15
N VAL A 299 11.78 2.71 -18.15
CA VAL A 299 12.15 3.31 -19.43
C VAL A 299 10.91 3.80 -20.18
N LEU A 300 9.84 3.02 -20.21
CA LEU A 300 8.58 3.45 -20.81
C LEU A 300 8.00 4.68 -20.11
N SER A 301 7.99 4.71 -18.80
CA SER A 301 7.47 5.84 -18.02
C SER A 301 8.30 7.12 -18.21
N CYS A 302 9.62 7.00 -18.21
CA CYS A 302 10.49 8.15 -18.52
C CYS A 302 10.34 8.59 -19.98
N GLY A 303 10.15 7.68 -20.92
CA GLY A 303 9.93 7.98 -22.33
C GLY A 303 8.62 8.72 -22.58
N THR A 304 7.54 8.36 -21.89
CA THR A 304 6.26 9.10 -21.95
C THR A 304 6.40 10.49 -21.29
N ALA A 305 7.08 10.61 -20.18
CA ALA A 305 7.32 11.90 -19.52
C ALA A 305 8.19 12.85 -20.37
N CYS A 306 9.14 12.31 -21.13
CA CYS A 306 9.99 13.10 -22.05
C CYS A 306 9.36 13.33 -23.43
N GLY A 307 8.14 12.85 -23.69
CA GLY A 307 7.43 13.05 -24.98
C GLY A 307 7.96 12.22 -26.15
N PHE A 308 8.78 11.16 -25.88
CA PHE A 308 9.31 10.30 -26.93
C PHE A 308 8.27 9.33 -27.53
N PHE A 309 7.14 9.12 -26.87
CA PHE A 309 6.10 8.17 -27.26
C PHE A 309 4.72 8.84 -27.46
N ASN A 310 4.68 10.14 -27.75
CA ASN A 310 3.45 10.84 -28.16
C ASN A 310 3.24 10.77 -29.67
#